data_09b0a26d17999bc6fe21e56f99619b0e
#
_entry.id   09b0a26d17999bc6fe21e56f99619b0e
#
_cell.length_a   1.000
_cell.length_b   1.000
_cell.length_c   1.000
_cell.angle_alpha   90.00
_cell.angle_beta   90.00
_cell.angle_gamma   90.00
#
_symmetry.space_group_name_H-M   'P 1'
#
loop_
_entity.id
_entity.type
_entity.pdbx_description
1 polymer ?
#
loop_
_entity_poly.entity_id
_entity_poly.type
_entity_poly.pdbx_seq_one_letter_code
_entity_poly.pdbx_strand_id
1 'polypeptide(L)'
;MERKALFGRGSSLLISSPALVLFGAGVLLALRLGSGGVAGVCLFFLLLGLAARWWGSRAIRGVSIQVECPRPRLFPGQQTQLIYHLENGKSLPLIWLELSQNAPEEGCLTPDDAFESYLQPAPDQEGGAPVPALRQSFSFVGSWQTIQVESTWTAQLRGLYRVHRLVARSGDGFGLVQGEQPLPAGQIPAIAVYPRPVEVDLSLFLRPQWDCAAGRQGWMEDNTVLWGCREYQPGDSWKHINWRMAAWEQGTPVNLYQTIQPRGLRFLLDGESFCGLSQDWRELEGALEVLASVLSGLSGAGVDCSLSLPHSRLFGPMTVSSGEGGGDDLLFYLAGYRCLAQRVPEESRSPQGPAFLPSRFAADAAPQSGTAYLITCSGSRLPAALVERLDPGQLWVLCAQDWEVPARAGFRSLSLDSLRKGGSRP
;
A
#
# COMPACT_ATOMS: atom_id res chain seq x y z
N MET A 1 10.05 24.74 -22.72
CA MET A 1 11.05 23.74 -23.16
C MET A 1 10.40 22.35 -23.27
N GLU A 2 9.27 22.23 -24.01
CA GLU A 2 8.39 21.04 -24.01
C GLU A 2 8.04 20.56 -25.43
N ARG A 3 8.97 20.55 -26.34
CA ARG A 3 8.68 20.15 -27.74
C ARG A 3 9.41 18.91 -28.26
N LYS A 4 10.13 18.16 -27.43
CA LYS A 4 10.94 17.01 -27.92
C LYS A 4 10.40 15.61 -27.64
N ALA A 5 9.27 15.44 -26.96
CA ALA A 5 8.71 14.12 -26.61
C ALA A 5 7.63 13.59 -27.57
N LEU A 6 7.40 14.21 -28.72
CA LEU A 6 6.24 13.89 -29.57
C LEU A 6 6.48 12.79 -30.63
N PHE A 7 7.67 12.24 -30.72
CA PHE A 7 7.94 11.16 -31.67
C PHE A 7 8.76 10.07 -30.98
N GLY A 8 8.05 9.14 -30.37
CA GLY A 8 8.62 7.89 -29.85
C GLY A 8 9.29 7.11 -31.01
N ARG A 9 10.22 6.23 -30.66
CA ARG A 9 11.08 5.40 -31.52
C ARG A 9 10.35 4.46 -32.52
N GLY A 10 9.05 4.65 -32.77
CA GLY A 10 8.21 3.76 -33.58
C GLY A 10 7.82 4.28 -34.98
N SER A 11 8.38 5.40 -35.47
CA SER A 11 8.07 5.82 -36.82
C SER A 11 8.88 5.00 -37.86
N SER A 12 8.19 4.47 -38.90
CA SER A 12 8.87 3.73 -39.94
C SER A 12 9.85 4.67 -40.68
N LEU A 13 10.96 4.11 -41.18
CA LEU A 13 11.96 4.85 -41.96
C LEU A 13 11.37 5.59 -43.17
N LEU A 14 10.26 5.07 -43.73
CA LEU A 14 9.53 5.66 -44.86
C LEU A 14 8.90 7.03 -44.58
N ILE A 15 8.66 7.36 -43.30
CA ILE A 15 8.01 8.63 -42.88
C ILE A 15 9.01 9.57 -42.22
N SER A 16 10.25 9.17 -42.13
CA SER A 16 11.30 10.06 -41.64
C SER A 16 11.38 11.34 -42.47
N SER A 17 11.75 12.46 -41.84
CA SER A 17 11.88 13.75 -42.58
C SER A 17 12.74 13.63 -43.83
N PRO A 18 13.89 12.93 -43.84
CA PRO A 18 14.69 12.76 -45.05
C PRO A 18 13.97 11.94 -46.14
N ALA A 19 13.19 10.91 -45.79
CA ALA A 19 12.44 10.13 -46.77
C ALA A 19 11.36 10.96 -47.48
N LEU A 20 10.63 11.80 -46.76
CA LEU A 20 9.64 12.70 -47.35
C LEU A 20 10.28 13.73 -48.29
N VAL A 21 11.45 14.25 -47.92
CA VAL A 21 12.22 15.15 -48.83
C VAL A 21 12.67 14.39 -50.06
N LEU A 22 13.10 13.14 -49.95
CA LEU A 22 13.53 12.29 -51.04
C LEU A 22 12.37 11.98 -52.00
N PHE A 23 11.16 11.66 -51.47
CA PHE A 23 9.96 11.50 -52.30
C PHE A 23 9.57 12.80 -53.00
N GLY A 24 9.65 13.96 -52.30
CA GLY A 24 9.40 15.27 -52.91
C GLY A 24 10.37 15.59 -54.02
N ALA A 25 11.67 15.35 -53.81
CA ALA A 25 12.69 15.50 -54.85
C ALA A 25 12.47 14.53 -56.04
N GLY A 26 12.04 13.28 -55.72
CA GLY A 26 11.67 12.28 -56.72
C GLY A 26 10.53 12.73 -57.64
N VAL A 27 9.47 13.35 -57.08
CA VAL A 27 8.38 13.94 -57.87
C VAL A 27 8.90 14.99 -58.85
N LEU A 28 9.73 15.94 -58.37
CA LEU A 28 10.26 17.00 -59.20
C LEU A 28 11.17 16.46 -60.32
N LEU A 29 12.01 15.50 -60.00
CA LEU A 29 12.90 14.86 -60.96
C LEU A 29 12.14 14.07 -62.05
N ALA A 30 11.13 13.28 -61.61
CA ALA A 30 10.29 12.48 -62.50
C ALA A 30 9.48 13.36 -63.48
N LEU A 31 8.98 14.51 -63.01
CA LEU A 31 8.31 15.49 -63.85
C LEU A 31 9.26 16.11 -64.86
N ARG A 32 10.52 16.39 -64.47
CA ARG A 32 11.55 16.89 -65.43
C ARG A 32 11.94 15.85 -66.46
N LEU A 33 11.92 14.58 -66.11
CA LEU A 33 12.26 13.49 -67.04
C LEU A 33 11.05 13.03 -67.89
N GLY A 34 9.89 13.64 -67.71
CA GLY A 34 8.66 13.30 -68.46
C GLY A 34 8.05 11.96 -68.11
N SER A 35 8.46 11.34 -66.96
CA SER A 35 7.98 10.04 -66.56
C SER A 35 6.81 10.18 -65.58
N GLY A 36 5.59 10.35 -66.09
CA GLY A 36 4.38 10.57 -65.29
C GLY A 36 4.05 9.42 -64.29
N GLY A 37 4.37 8.17 -64.66
CA GLY A 37 4.13 7.01 -63.76
C GLY A 37 5.00 7.05 -62.51
N VAL A 38 6.30 7.36 -62.63
CA VAL A 38 7.21 7.47 -61.47
C VAL A 38 6.83 8.67 -60.59
N ALA A 39 6.45 9.80 -61.23
CA ALA A 39 5.96 10.97 -60.50
C ALA A 39 4.71 10.65 -59.64
N GLY A 40 3.76 9.88 -60.21
CA GLY A 40 2.56 9.45 -59.52
C GLY A 40 2.85 8.57 -58.31
N VAL A 41 3.78 7.60 -58.43
CA VAL A 41 4.18 6.74 -57.32
C VAL A 41 4.87 7.53 -56.22
N CYS A 42 5.81 8.42 -56.54
CA CYS A 42 6.48 9.26 -55.55
C CYS A 42 5.51 10.22 -54.87
N LEU A 43 4.56 10.80 -55.62
CA LEU A 43 3.53 11.66 -55.04
C LEU A 43 2.61 10.90 -54.10
N PHE A 44 2.22 9.66 -54.43
CA PHE A 44 1.39 8.80 -53.56
C PHE A 44 2.10 8.55 -52.23
N PHE A 45 3.35 8.14 -52.22
CA PHE A 45 4.10 7.92 -50.97
C PHE A 45 4.34 9.20 -50.18
N LEU A 46 4.54 10.31 -50.83
CA LEU A 46 4.67 11.62 -50.20
C LEU A 46 3.36 12.00 -49.49
N LEU A 47 2.20 11.90 -50.18
CA LEU A 47 0.90 12.21 -49.59
C LEU A 47 0.53 11.25 -48.47
N LEU A 48 0.80 9.96 -48.66
CA LEU A 48 0.59 8.94 -47.61
C LEU A 48 1.42 9.25 -46.35
N GLY A 49 2.69 9.57 -46.54
CA GLY A 49 3.58 9.91 -45.42
C GLY A 49 3.18 11.20 -44.68
N LEU A 50 2.75 12.22 -45.45
CA LEU A 50 2.23 13.46 -44.84
C LEU A 50 0.92 13.23 -44.08
N ALA A 51 0.00 12.44 -44.67
CA ALA A 51 -1.27 12.09 -44.05
C ALA A 51 -1.07 11.27 -42.74
N ALA A 52 -0.21 10.24 -42.80
CA ALA A 52 0.12 9.44 -41.63
C ALA A 52 0.77 10.28 -40.52
N ARG A 53 1.67 11.18 -40.88
CA ARG A 53 2.33 12.08 -39.93
C ARG A 53 1.36 13.08 -39.32
N TRP A 54 0.45 13.64 -40.10
CA TRP A 54 -0.60 14.54 -39.62
C TRP A 54 -1.56 13.81 -38.68
N TRP A 55 -1.99 12.58 -39.05
CA TRP A 55 -2.84 11.75 -38.24
C TRP A 55 -2.17 11.36 -36.91
N GLY A 56 -0.97 10.77 -36.97
CA GLY A 56 -0.25 10.31 -35.78
C GLY A 56 0.05 11.43 -34.79
N SER A 57 0.34 12.65 -35.26
CA SER A 57 0.59 13.81 -34.41
C SER A 57 -0.67 14.29 -33.65
N ARG A 58 -1.86 13.94 -34.15
CA ARG A 58 -3.16 14.32 -33.57
C ARG A 58 -3.88 13.16 -32.93
N ALA A 59 -3.51 11.92 -33.25
CA ALA A 59 -4.19 10.72 -32.75
C ALA A 59 -4.31 10.67 -31.22
N ILE A 60 -3.25 10.98 -30.51
CA ILE A 60 -3.24 10.89 -29.04
C ILE A 60 -3.68 12.17 -28.32
N ARG A 61 -3.73 13.33 -29.02
CA ARG A 61 -4.13 14.59 -28.39
C ARG A 61 -5.63 14.60 -28.10
N GLY A 62 -6.02 15.12 -26.93
CA GLY A 62 -7.43 15.21 -26.53
C GLY A 62 -8.02 13.87 -26.09
N VAL A 63 -7.19 12.92 -25.71
CA VAL A 63 -7.60 11.70 -25.01
C VAL A 63 -7.43 11.94 -23.51
N SER A 64 -8.48 11.72 -22.75
CA SER A 64 -8.45 11.71 -21.29
C SER A 64 -8.77 10.33 -20.77
N ILE A 65 -8.12 9.94 -19.69
CA ILE A 65 -8.36 8.66 -19.01
C ILE A 65 -8.46 8.95 -17.52
N GLN A 66 -9.54 8.49 -16.93
CA GLN A 66 -9.77 8.50 -15.49
C GLN A 66 -9.88 7.06 -15.03
N VAL A 67 -9.27 6.75 -13.89
CA VAL A 67 -9.31 5.41 -13.30
C VAL A 67 -9.95 5.51 -11.93
N GLU A 68 -11.00 4.75 -11.73
CA GLU A 68 -11.72 4.67 -10.47
C GLU A 68 -11.55 3.29 -9.85
N CYS A 69 -11.47 3.24 -8.54
CA CYS A 69 -11.46 2.01 -7.76
C CYS A 69 -12.50 2.13 -6.63
N PRO A 70 -13.68 1.52 -6.77
CA PRO A 70 -14.72 1.61 -5.75
C PRO A 70 -14.33 1.00 -4.40
N ARG A 71 -13.48 -0.03 -4.41
CA ARG A 71 -12.99 -0.71 -3.21
C ARG A 71 -11.48 -0.73 -3.19
N PRO A 72 -10.84 0.33 -2.67
CA PRO A 72 -9.38 0.42 -2.66
C PRO A 72 -8.71 -0.36 -1.51
N ARG A 73 -9.48 -0.98 -0.63
CA ARG A 73 -9.02 -1.70 0.56
C ARG A 73 -9.50 -3.14 0.52
N LEU A 74 -8.58 -4.10 0.54
CA LEU A 74 -8.86 -5.52 0.30
C LEU A 74 -8.08 -6.40 1.27
N PHE A 75 -8.62 -7.58 1.52
CA PHE A 75 -7.88 -8.69 2.10
C PHE A 75 -7.49 -9.69 1.02
N PRO A 76 -6.44 -10.51 1.23
CA PRO A 76 -6.07 -11.58 0.29
C PRO A 76 -7.25 -12.48 -0.05
N GLY A 77 -7.40 -12.79 -1.34
CA GLY A 77 -8.53 -13.56 -1.87
C GLY A 77 -9.74 -12.74 -2.28
N GLN A 78 -9.83 -11.46 -1.90
CA GLN A 78 -10.91 -10.57 -2.33
C GLN A 78 -10.63 -9.98 -3.71
N GLN A 79 -11.71 -9.56 -4.38
CA GLN A 79 -11.65 -8.94 -5.70
C GLN A 79 -12.10 -7.48 -5.65
N THR A 80 -11.48 -6.66 -6.49
CA THR A 80 -11.90 -5.29 -6.76
C THR A 80 -11.99 -5.04 -8.25
N GLN A 81 -12.68 -3.98 -8.62
CA GLN A 81 -12.79 -3.53 -10.00
C GLN A 81 -12.02 -2.24 -10.17
N LEU A 82 -11.20 -2.18 -11.22
CA LEU A 82 -10.67 -0.94 -11.75
C LEU A 82 -11.49 -0.54 -12.96
N ILE A 83 -12.09 0.64 -12.89
CA ILE A 83 -12.95 1.19 -13.91
C ILE A 83 -12.18 2.27 -14.64
N TYR A 84 -11.92 2.04 -15.93
CA TYR A 84 -11.21 2.97 -16.80
C TYR A 84 -12.23 3.73 -17.65
N HIS A 85 -12.34 5.02 -17.45
CA HIS A 85 -13.15 5.92 -18.28
C HIS A 85 -12.25 6.55 -19.34
N LEU A 86 -12.37 6.07 -20.56
CA LEU A 86 -11.62 6.52 -21.73
C LEU A 86 -12.48 7.51 -22.51
N GLU A 87 -12.07 8.75 -22.62
CA GLU A 87 -12.77 9.78 -23.38
C GLU A 87 -11.92 10.27 -24.55
N ASN A 88 -12.48 10.19 -25.75
CA ASN A 88 -11.90 10.81 -26.93
C ASN A 88 -12.60 12.16 -27.18
N GLY A 89 -12.10 13.25 -26.61
CA GLY A 89 -12.68 14.59 -26.69
C GLY A 89 -12.43 15.34 -27.99
N LYS A 90 -12.33 14.62 -29.15
CA LYS A 90 -12.04 15.22 -30.46
C LYS A 90 -12.84 14.57 -31.59
N SER A 91 -12.89 15.25 -32.73
CA SER A 91 -13.53 14.77 -33.95
C SER A 91 -12.77 13.64 -34.68
N LEU A 92 -11.46 13.45 -34.38
CA LEU A 92 -10.64 12.42 -35.00
C LEU A 92 -10.81 11.11 -34.20
N PRO A 93 -11.27 10.01 -34.83
CA PRO A 93 -11.37 8.73 -34.15
C PRO A 93 -9.99 8.13 -33.90
N LEU A 94 -9.87 7.27 -32.89
CA LEU A 94 -8.70 6.45 -32.65
C LEU A 94 -8.90 5.10 -33.33
N ILE A 95 -8.03 4.75 -34.27
CA ILE A 95 -8.12 3.48 -34.99
C ILE A 95 -7.73 2.33 -34.08
N TRP A 96 -6.80 2.59 -33.17
CA TRP A 96 -6.41 1.71 -32.08
C TRP A 96 -5.93 2.57 -30.91
N LEU A 97 -6.04 2.04 -29.72
CA LEU A 97 -5.53 2.64 -28.49
C LEU A 97 -4.91 1.54 -27.65
N GLU A 98 -3.67 1.72 -27.23
CA GLU A 98 -3.00 0.88 -26.25
C GLU A 98 -2.81 1.67 -24.97
N LEU A 99 -3.26 1.10 -23.87
CA LEU A 99 -3.07 1.62 -22.53
C LEU A 99 -2.02 0.79 -21.81
N SER A 100 -0.97 1.43 -21.35
CA SER A 100 0.12 0.81 -20.61
C SER A 100 0.21 1.40 -19.21
N GLN A 101 0.37 0.54 -18.21
CA GLN A 101 0.53 0.94 -16.81
C GLN A 101 1.56 0.07 -16.10
N ASN A 102 2.06 0.54 -14.94
CA ASN A 102 2.95 -0.26 -14.12
C ASN A 102 2.26 -1.52 -13.60
N ALA A 103 2.98 -2.63 -13.56
CA ALA A 103 2.51 -3.83 -12.90
C ALA A 103 2.54 -3.67 -11.36
N PRO A 104 1.67 -4.40 -10.63
CA PRO A 104 1.74 -4.48 -9.18
C PRO A 104 3.08 -5.07 -8.73
N GLU A 105 3.68 -4.45 -7.71
CA GLU A 105 4.90 -4.99 -7.12
C GLU A 105 4.61 -6.33 -6.43
N GLU A 106 5.53 -7.28 -6.58
CA GLU A 106 5.55 -8.56 -5.89
C GLU A 106 4.25 -9.39 -5.95
N GLY A 107 3.41 -9.15 -6.97
CA GLY A 107 2.19 -9.94 -7.15
C GLY A 107 1.10 -9.68 -6.12
N CYS A 108 1.05 -8.48 -5.53
CA CYS A 108 0.01 -8.15 -4.56
C CYS A 108 -1.41 -8.18 -5.17
N LEU A 109 -1.51 -7.85 -6.46
CA LEU A 109 -2.74 -7.88 -7.24
C LEU A 109 -2.50 -8.61 -8.56
N THR A 110 -3.44 -9.42 -8.98
CA THR A 110 -3.43 -10.07 -10.29
C THR A 110 -4.61 -9.56 -11.10
N PRO A 111 -4.38 -8.94 -12.28
CA PRO A 111 -5.45 -8.52 -13.17
C PRO A 111 -6.10 -9.74 -13.83
N ASP A 112 -7.29 -9.51 -14.41
CA ASP A 112 -7.94 -10.45 -15.32
C ASP A 112 -7.19 -10.58 -16.66
N ASP A 113 -7.66 -11.48 -17.53
CA ASP A 113 -7.05 -11.76 -18.85
C ASP A 113 -7.13 -10.57 -19.83
N ALA A 114 -7.75 -9.46 -19.46
CA ALA A 114 -7.81 -8.27 -20.32
C ALA A 114 -6.46 -7.53 -20.40
N PHE A 115 -5.58 -7.79 -19.44
CA PHE A 115 -4.24 -7.20 -19.40
C PHE A 115 -3.16 -8.21 -19.78
N GLU A 116 -2.31 -7.82 -20.73
CA GLU A 116 -1.10 -8.56 -21.06
C GLU A 116 0.09 -8.01 -20.26
N SER A 117 0.83 -8.89 -19.61
CA SER A 117 2.08 -8.52 -18.93
C SER A 117 3.25 -8.51 -19.92
N TYR A 118 4.08 -7.49 -19.87
CA TYR A 118 5.30 -7.39 -20.68
C TYR A 118 6.42 -6.67 -19.92
N LEU A 119 7.64 -6.82 -20.38
CA LEU A 119 8.80 -6.16 -19.82
C LEU A 119 9.09 -4.86 -20.57
N GLN A 120 9.08 -3.74 -19.86
CA GLN A 120 9.37 -2.43 -20.39
C GLN A 120 10.77 -1.99 -19.95
N PRO A 121 11.58 -1.32 -20.80
CA PRO A 121 12.84 -0.71 -20.37
C PRO A 121 12.57 0.26 -19.21
N ALA A 122 13.45 0.25 -18.21
CA ALA A 122 13.35 1.19 -17.09
C ALA A 122 13.43 2.63 -17.62
N PRO A 123 12.40 3.48 -17.44
CA PRO A 123 12.37 4.79 -18.07
C PRO A 123 13.32 5.81 -17.44
N ASP A 124 13.77 5.58 -16.22
CA ASP A 124 14.57 6.52 -15.43
C ASP A 124 16.08 6.19 -15.40
N GLN A 125 16.48 5.06 -16.00
CA GLN A 125 17.88 4.62 -16.02
C GLN A 125 18.23 4.08 -17.41
N GLU A 126 19.10 4.76 -18.12
CA GLU A 126 19.71 4.21 -19.35
C GLU A 126 20.53 2.95 -18.98
N GLY A 127 20.06 1.77 -19.41
CA GLY A 127 20.65 0.49 -19.07
C GLY A 127 20.11 -0.18 -17.80
N GLY A 128 19.05 0.34 -17.19
CA GLY A 128 18.37 -0.28 -16.06
C GLY A 128 17.70 -1.61 -16.43
N ALA A 129 17.51 -2.49 -15.43
CA ALA A 129 16.80 -3.74 -15.63
C ALA A 129 15.36 -3.48 -16.10
N PRO A 130 14.83 -4.32 -17.04
CA PRO A 130 13.47 -4.16 -17.51
C PRO A 130 12.46 -4.30 -16.38
N VAL A 131 11.44 -3.45 -16.39
CA VAL A 131 10.41 -3.39 -15.34
C VAL A 131 9.13 -4.01 -15.89
N PRO A 132 8.41 -4.83 -15.11
CA PRO A 132 7.15 -5.38 -15.52
C PRO A 132 6.09 -4.27 -15.67
N ALA A 133 5.35 -4.34 -16.77
CA ALA A 133 4.26 -3.44 -17.08
C ALA A 133 3.07 -4.24 -17.61
N LEU A 134 1.89 -3.65 -17.52
CA LEU A 134 0.65 -4.21 -18.04
C LEU A 134 0.16 -3.36 -19.20
N ARG A 135 -0.37 -4.01 -20.23
CA ARG A 135 -0.98 -3.33 -21.37
C ARG A 135 -2.35 -3.88 -21.68
N GLN A 136 -3.21 -3.01 -22.15
CA GLN A 136 -4.52 -3.34 -22.68
C GLN A 136 -4.72 -2.64 -24.01
N SER A 137 -5.23 -3.37 -25.00
CA SER A 137 -5.41 -2.85 -26.35
C SER A 137 -6.88 -2.72 -26.70
N PHE A 138 -7.25 -1.59 -27.32
CA PHE A 138 -8.59 -1.29 -27.82
C PHE A 138 -8.53 -1.12 -29.34
N SER A 139 -9.40 -1.80 -30.06
CA SER A 139 -9.37 -1.81 -31.51
C SER A 139 -9.87 -0.52 -32.16
N PHE A 140 -10.83 0.18 -31.54
CA PHE A 140 -11.39 1.42 -32.10
C PHE A 140 -12.09 2.26 -31.02
N VAL A 141 -11.86 3.58 -31.07
CA VAL A 141 -12.59 4.54 -30.24
C VAL A 141 -13.10 5.67 -31.15
N GLY A 142 -14.41 5.81 -31.22
CA GLY A 142 -15.06 6.81 -32.09
C GLY A 142 -14.76 8.25 -31.69
N SER A 143 -15.14 9.17 -32.57
CA SER A 143 -15.08 10.62 -32.30
C SER A 143 -16.06 10.97 -31.19
N TRP A 144 -15.63 11.77 -30.21
CA TRP A 144 -16.46 12.22 -29.09
C TRP A 144 -17.08 11.08 -28.30
N GLN A 145 -16.44 9.93 -28.29
CA GLN A 145 -16.91 8.73 -27.62
C GLN A 145 -16.22 8.58 -26.26
N THR A 146 -17.04 8.24 -25.26
CA THR A 146 -16.57 7.75 -23.96
C THR A 146 -16.78 6.25 -23.90
N ILE A 147 -15.76 5.51 -23.52
CA ILE A 147 -15.78 4.06 -23.29
C ILE A 147 -15.46 3.83 -21.83
N GLN A 148 -16.28 3.02 -21.18
CA GLN A 148 -16.02 2.51 -19.85
C GLN A 148 -15.54 1.06 -19.96
N VAL A 149 -14.41 0.77 -19.34
CA VAL A 149 -13.82 -0.57 -19.30
C VAL A 149 -13.63 -0.96 -17.85
N GLU A 150 -14.18 -2.11 -17.50
CA GLU A 150 -14.05 -2.68 -16.16
C GLU A 150 -13.06 -3.85 -16.21
N SER A 151 -12.13 -3.85 -15.30
CA SER A 151 -11.19 -4.95 -15.11
C SER A 151 -11.25 -5.44 -13.68
N THR A 152 -11.33 -6.75 -13.51
CA THR A 152 -11.40 -7.40 -12.21
C THR A 152 -10.00 -7.76 -11.74
N TRP A 153 -9.66 -7.33 -10.54
CA TRP A 153 -8.36 -7.55 -9.94
C TRP A 153 -8.50 -8.37 -8.67
N THR A 154 -7.71 -9.43 -8.56
CA THR A 154 -7.72 -10.32 -7.39
C THR A 154 -6.55 -10.03 -6.49
N ALA A 155 -6.81 -9.79 -5.21
CA ALA A 155 -5.79 -9.60 -4.19
C ALA A 155 -5.12 -10.92 -3.84
N GLN A 156 -3.78 -10.99 -3.95
CA GLN A 156 -3.00 -12.19 -3.66
C GLN A 156 -2.18 -12.03 -2.37
N LEU A 157 -1.25 -11.11 -2.38
CA LEU A 157 -0.34 -10.83 -1.28
C LEU A 157 -0.57 -9.42 -0.76
N ARG A 158 -0.26 -9.18 0.51
CA ARG A 158 -0.34 -7.81 1.06
C ARG A 158 0.58 -6.86 0.31
N GLY A 159 0.15 -5.64 0.16
CA GLY A 159 0.94 -4.61 -0.52
C GLY A 159 0.13 -3.37 -0.83
N LEU A 160 0.84 -2.34 -1.32
CA LEU A 160 0.23 -1.13 -1.85
C LEU A 160 0.47 -1.08 -3.35
N TYR A 161 -0.60 -0.95 -4.10
CA TYR A 161 -0.55 -0.73 -5.53
C TYR A 161 -1.08 0.65 -5.87
N ARG A 162 -0.27 1.43 -6.58
CA ARG A 162 -0.68 2.72 -7.12
C ARG A 162 -0.37 2.75 -8.61
N VAL A 163 -1.37 3.09 -9.42
CA VAL A 163 -1.15 3.35 -10.84
C VAL A 163 -0.43 4.69 -10.97
N HIS A 164 0.85 4.68 -11.28
CA HIS A 164 1.67 5.89 -11.36
C HIS A 164 2.23 6.16 -12.75
N ARG A 165 2.18 5.17 -13.65
CA ARG A 165 2.66 5.28 -15.03
C ARG A 165 1.58 4.82 -15.98
N LEU A 166 0.67 5.73 -16.28
CA LEU A 166 -0.37 5.47 -17.25
C LEU A 166 0.05 6.14 -18.57
N VAL A 167 0.30 5.35 -19.60
CA VAL A 167 0.72 5.82 -20.90
C VAL A 167 -0.26 5.34 -21.95
N ALA A 168 -0.83 6.28 -22.69
CA ALA A 168 -1.65 5.97 -23.84
C ALA A 168 -0.81 6.02 -25.10
N ARG A 169 -0.96 5.02 -25.96
CA ARG A 169 -0.34 4.95 -27.30
C ARG A 169 -1.43 4.81 -28.33
N SER A 170 -1.31 5.56 -29.39
CA SER A 170 -2.17 5.45 -30.57
C SER A 170 -1.42 5.95 -31.79
N GLY A 171 -1.95 5.67 -32.97
CA GLY A 171 -1.28 6.07 -34.22
C GLY A 171 -2.20 6.07 -35.41
N ASP A 172 -1.58 6.02 -36.58
CA ASP A 172 -2.28 5.82 -37.84
C ASP A 172 -2.70 4.33 -37.99
N GLY A 173 -3.65 4.08 -38.90
CA GLY A 173 -4.15 2.71 -39.15
C GLY A 173 -3.16 1.80 -39.89
N PHE A 174 -2.05 2.33 -40.37
CA PHE A 174 -1.04 1.59 -41.12
C PHE A 174 0.19 1.22 -40.29
N GLY A 175 0.21 1.66 -39.02
CA GLY A 175 1.35 1.41 -38.14
C GLY A 175 2.62 2.19 -38.49
N LEU A 176 2.50 3.21 -39.30
CA LEU A 176 3.64 3.99 -39.80
C LEU A 176 4.10 5.06 -38.81
N VAL A 177 3.16 5.63 -38.03
CA VAL A 177 3.42 6.65 -37.01
C VAL A 177 2.68 6.29 -35.75
N GLN A 178 3.40 6.30 -34.65
CA GLN A 178 2.84 6.10 -33.30
C GLN A 178 3.14 7.34 -32.45
N GLY A 179 2.15 7.77 -31.68
CA GLY A 179 2.29 8.79 -30.66
C GLY A 179 2.06 8.15 -29.29
N GLU A 180 2.81 8.58 -28.31
CA GLU A 180 2.56 8.22 -26.92
C GLU A 180 2.41 9.48 -26.08
N GLN A 181 1.52 9.41 -25.10
CA GLN A 181 1.26 10.47 -24.16
C GLN A 181 1.20 9.88 -22.77
N PRO A 182 2.08 10.31 -21.86
CA PRO A 182 1.89 10.02 -20.44
C PRO A 182 0.65 10.77 -19.97
N LEU A 183 -0.25 10.04 -19.35
CA LEU A 183 -1.45 10.61 -18.74
C LEU A 183 -1.16 10.93 -17.30
N PRO A 184 -1.66 12.07 -16.78
CA PRO A 184 -1.54 12.34 -15.37
C PRO A 184 -2.26 11.18 -14.64
N ALA A 185 -1.52 10.46 -13.82
CA ALA A 185 -2.07 9.51 -12.88
C ALA A 185 -2.84 10.32 -11.82
N GLY A 186 -3.90 10.98 -12.27
CA GLY A 186 -4.72 11.85 -11.44
C GLY A 186 -5.12 11.08 -10.18
N GLN A 187 -5.71 11.58 -9.27
CA GLN A 187 -6.32 11.14 -8.02
C GLN A 187 -6.70 9.63 -7.85
N ILE A 188 -5.90 8.72 -8.44
CA ILE A 188 -6.15 7.29 -8.30
C ILE A 188 -5.78 6.91 -6.87
N PRO A 189 -6.71 6.42 -6.07
CA PRO A 189 -6.41 5.98 -4.73
C PRO A 189 -5.42 4.81 -4.77
N ALA A 190 -4.50 4.76 -3.82
CA ALA A 190 -3.67 3.57 -3.66
C ALA A 190 -4.56 2.40 -3.24
N ILE A 191 -4.45 1.27 -3.94
CA ILE A 191 -5.13 0.04 -3.56
C ILE A 191 -4.26 -0.64 -2.51
N ALA A 192 -4.85 -0.87 -1.33
CA ALA A 192 -4.17 -1.52 -0.22
C ALA A 192 -4.71 -2.94 -0.07
N VAL A 193 -3.82 -3.92 -0.18
CA VAL A 193 -4.11 -5.29 0.22
C VAL A 193 -3.55 -5.49 1.63
N TYR A 194 -4.44 -5.64 2.59
CA TYR A 194 -4.10 -5.79 3.99
C TYR A 194 -3.45 -7.14 4.29
N PRO A 195 -2.72 -7.29 5.41
CA PRO A 195 -2.29 -8.60 5.88
C PRO A 195 -3.47 -9.54 6.08
N ARG A 196 -3.26 -10.84 5.88
CA ARG A 196 -4.31 -11.85 6.05
C ARG A 196 -4.83 -11.83 7.48
N PRO A 197 -6.16 -11.75 7.72
CA PRO A 197 -6.71 -11.81 9.05
C PRO A 197 -6.55 -13.21 9.65
N VAL A 198 -6.08 -13.28 10.88
CA VAL A 198 -5.95 -14.51 11.67
C VAL A 198 -6.71 -14.36 12.98
N GLU A 199 -7.25 -15.45 13.49
CA GLU A 199 -7.89 -15.43 14.80
C GLU A 199 -6.81 -15.29 15.88
N VAL A 200 -6.96 -14.26 16.72
CA VAL A 200 -6.01 -13.94 17.80
C VAL A 200 -6.71 -13.89 19.16
N ASP A 201 -5.96 -14.22 20.19
CA ASP A 201 -6.42 -14.04 21.56
C ASP A 201 -6.06 -12.63 22.05
N LEU A 202 -7.07 -11.80 22.22
CA LEU A 202 -6.92 -10.43 22.71
C LEU A 202 -6.86 -10.33 24.24
N SER A 203 -7.07 -11.43 24.97
CA SER A 203 -7.16 -11.42 26.44
C SER A 203 -5.91 -10.86 27.11
N LEU A 204 -4.73 -11.04 26.48
CA LEU A 204 -3.46 -10.48 26.95
C LEU A 204 -3.47 -8.94 26.98
N PHE A 205 -4.01 -8.34 25.92
CA PHE A 205 -4.00 -6.88 25.73
C PHE A 205 -5.13 -6.19 26.50
N LEU A 206 -6.20 -6.93 26.79
CA LEU A 206 -7.40 -6.44 27.47
C LEU A 206 -7.36 -6.66 28.98
N ARG A 207 -6.29 -7.28 29.52
CA ARG A 207 -6.15 -7.44 30.98
C ARG A 207 -5.98 -6.07 31.64
N PRO A 208 -6.63 -5.85 32.80
CA PRO A 208 -6.43 -4.61 33.54
C PRO A 208 -4.96 -4.49 33.91
N GLN A 209 -4.33 -3.49 33.39
CA GLN A 209 -2.98 -3.13 33.78
C GLN A 209 -3.08 -2.00 34.78
N TRP A 210 -2.14 -1.95 35.74
CA TRP A 210 -2.15 -0.98 36.83
C TRP A 210 -2.14 0.48 36.37
N ASP A 211 -1.95 0.71 35.07
CA ASP A 211 -1.90 2.02 34.40
C ASP A 211 -3.22 2.35 33.65
N CYS A 212 -4.35 2.08 34.23
CA CYS A 212 -5.64 2.46 33.65
C CYS A 212 -5.98 3.91 33.97
N ALA A 213 -6.49 4.65 32.98
CA ALA A 213 -7.03 5.98 33.17
C ALA A 213 -8.54 5.90 33.44
N ALA A 214 -9.05 6.77 34.30
CA ALA A 214 -10.48 6.92 34.49
C ALA A 214 -11.13 7.43 33.21
N GLY A 215 -12.08 6.69 32.66
CA GLY A 215 -12.76 7.01 31.40
C GLY A 215 -14.28 7.12 31.55
N ARG A 216 -14.91 7.86 30.62
CA ARG A 216 -16.37 8.01 30.59
C ARG A 216 -17.11 6.82 30.02
N GLN A 217 -16.45 6.04 29.16
CA GLN A 217 -16.96 4.79 28.58
C GLN A 217 -15.85 3.76 28.68
N GLY A 218 -15.79 3.00 29.76
CA GLY A 218 -14.77 2.01 29.99
C GLY A 218 -15.29 0.61 29.76
N TRP A 219 -14.37 -0.31 29.48
CA TRP A 219 -14.61 -1.73 29.23
C TRP A 219 -14.82 -2.53 30.50
N MET A 220 -14.30 -2.03 31.60
CA MET A 220 -14.33 -2.70 32.85
C MET A 220 -14.63 -1.73 33.98
N GLU A 221 -15.48 -2.14 34.89
CA GLU A 221 -15.76 -1.41 36.10
C GLU A 221 -14.68 -1.72 37.13
N ASP A 222 -14.08 -0.68 37.72
CA ASP A 222 -13.22 -0.83 38.88
C ASP A 222 -14.07 -0.93 40.13
N ASN A 223 -14.32 -2.15 40.56
CA ASN A 223 -15.13 -2.41 41.77
C ASN A 223 -14.49 -1.86 43.05
N THR A 224 -13.28 -1.33 43.01
CA THR A 224 -12.60 -0.71 44.16
C THR A 224 -12.91 0.76 44.32
N VAL A 225 -13.28 1.44 43.24
CA VAL A 225 -13.54 2.89 43.20
C VAL A 225 -15.03 3.15 42.98
N LEU A 226 -15.73 3.48 44.03
CA LEU A 226 -17.14 3.88 43.97
C LEU A 226 -17.24 5.31 43.46
N TRP A 227 -17.94 5.52 42.34
CA TRP A 227 -18.16 6.86 41.76
C TRP A 227 -19.43 7.52 42.28
N GLY A 228 -20.45 6.69 42.66
CA GLY A 228 -21.72 7.18 43.19
C GLY A 228 -22.74 6.07 43.34
N CYS A 229 -23.98 6.47 43.67
CA CYS A 229 -25.11 5.55 43.73
C CYS A 229 -26.27 6.16 42.92
N ARG A 230 -27.06 5.33 42.25
CA ARG A 230 -28.34 5.70 41.60
C ARG A 230 -29.43 4.69 41.98
N GLU A 231 -30.65 5.05 41.73
CA GLU A 231 -31.75 4.11 41.88
C GLU A 231 -31.66 2.94 40.90
N TYR A 232 -32.09 1.78 41.31
CA TYR A 232 -32.13 0.54 40.54
C TYR A 232 -32.99 0.71 39.28
N GLN A 233 -32.48 0.24 38.16
CA GLN A 233 -33.20 0.14 36.88
C GLN A 233 -33.31 -1.32 36.45
N PRO A 234 -34.42 -1.73 35.78
CA PRO A 234 -34.53 -3.09 35.22
C PRO A 234 -33.37 -3.41 34.31
N GLY A 235 -32.57 -4.43 34.63
CA GLY A 235 -31.35 -4.80 33.93
C GLY A 235 -30.07 -4.62 34.75
N ASP A 236 -30.11 -3.93 35.88
CA ASP A 236 -28.95 -3.78 36.75
C ASP A 236 -28.60 -5.09 37.46
N SER A 237 -27.31 -5.33 37.64
CA SER A 237 -26.84 -6.51 38.37
C SER A 237 -27.12 -6.39 39.86
N TRP A 238 -27.74 -7.43 40.40
CA TRP A 238 -28.02 -7.53 41.85
C TRP A 238 -26.78 -7.44 42.73
N LYS A 239 -25.60 -7.76 42.20
CA LYS A 239 -24.31 -7.66 42.89
C LYS A 239 -23.91 -6.22 43.20
N HIS A 240 -24.43 -5.27 42.46
CA HIS A 240 -24.10 -3.86 42.59
C HIS A 240 -25.06 -3.12 43.52
N ILE A 241 -26.09 -3.76 44.04
CA ILE A 241 -27.01 -3.15 45.01
C ILE A 241 -26.26 -2.83 46.29
N ASN A 242 -26.35 -1.58 46.72
CA ASN A 242 -25.81 -1.15 48.01
C ASN A 242 -26.81 -1.46 49.15
N TRP A 243 -26.76 -2.68 49.63
CA TRP A 243 -27.66 -3.14 50.68
C TRP A 243 -27.54 -2.35 51.99
N ARG A 244 -26.39 -1.76 52.22
CA ARG A 244 -26.16 -0.92 53.40
C ARG A 244 -26.93 0.39 53.31
N MET A 245 -26.94 1.00 52.14
CA MET A 245 -27.63 2.24 51.84
C MET A 245 -29.15 2.02 51.73
N ALA A 246 -29.55 0.91 51.11
CA ALA A 246 -30.94 0.47 51.01
C ALA A 246 -31.63 0.25 52.36
N ALA A 247 -30.83 -0.11 53.38
CA ALA A 247 -31.34 -0.26 54.75
C ALA A 247 -31.61 1.07 55.49
N TRP A 248 -31.07 2.17 54.99
CA TRP A 248 -31.19 3.53 55.57
C TRP A 248 -32.18 4.42 54.82
N GLU A 249 -32.29 4.22 53.52
CA GLU A 249 -33.15 5.01 52.63
C GLU A 249 -34.23 4.13 52.02
N GLN A 250 -35.44 4.71 51.84
CA GLN A 250 -36.49 4.02 51.10
C GLN A 250 -36.15 3.98 49.62
N GLY A 251 -35.44 2.92 49.16
CA GLY A 251 -35.05 2.75 47.76
C GLY A 251 -34.07 1.58 47.57
N THR A 252 -33.76 1.26 46.35
CA THR A 252 -32.75 0.25 45.99
C THR A 252 -31.57 0.91 45.26
N PRO A 253 -30.66 1.56 46.01
CA PRO A 253 -29.50 2.22 45.41
C PRO A 253 -28.54 1.19 44.86
N VAL A 254 -28.07 1.43 43.61
CA VAL A 254 -27.06 0.62 42.91
C VAL A 254 -25.75 1.41 42.90
N ASN A 255 -24.68 0.78 43.30
CA ASN A 255 -23.34 1.34 43.24
C ASN A 255 -22.93 1.54 41.79
N LEU A 256 -22.49 2.73 41.48
CA LEU A 256 -21.83 3.06 40.21
C LEU A 256 -20.33 3.04 40.45
N TYR A 257 -19.66 2.12 39.78
CA TYR A 257 -18.21 2.02 39.85
C TYR A 257 -17.55 2.84 38.74
N GLN A 258 -16.33 3.26 39.00
CA GLN A 258 -15.56 3.98 38.00
C GLN A 258 -15.20 3.04 36.84
N THR A 259 -15.54 3.43 35.64
CA THR A 259 -15.12 2.69 34.44
C THR A 259 -13.68 3.02 34.10
N ILE A 260 -12.91 2.00 33.81
CA ILE A 260 -11.49 2.11 33.48
C ILE A 260 -11.32 1.87 31.99
N GLN A 261 -10.60 2.76 31.34
CA GLN A 261 -10.09 2.53 29.97
C GLN A 261 -8.61 2.19 30.06
N PRO A 262 -8.13 1.16 29.37
CA PRO A 262 -6.71 0.97 29.21
C PRO A 262 -6.14 2.22 28.55
N ARG A 263 -5.04 2.77 29.08
CA ARG A 263 -4.26 3.77 28.36
C ARG A 263 -3.80 3.18 27.05
N GLY A 264 -3.75 3.99 25.99
CA GLY A 264 -3.45 3.53 24.66
C GLY A 264 -2.26 2.57 24.59
N LEU A 265 -2.44 1.45 23.90
CA LEU A 265 -1.41 0.42 23.74
C LEU A 265 -0.43 0.83 22.65
N ARG A 266 0.86 0.63 22.91
CA ARG A 266 1.92 0.99 21.96
C ARG A 266 2.54 -0.26 21.40
N PHE A 267 2.54 -0.35 20.07
CA PHE A 267 3.18 -1.41 19.32
C PHE A 267 4.41 -0.86 18.60
N LEU A 268 5.54 -1.53 18.76
CA LEU A 268 6.82 -1.17 18.15
C LEU A 268 7.25 -2.32 17.26
N LEU A 269 7.43 -2.09 15.97
CA LEU A 269 7.92 -3.11 15.04
C LEU A 269 9.45 -2.98 14.90
N ASP A 270 10.18 -4.01 15.28
CA ASP A 270 11.61 -4.13 15.01
C ASP A 270 11.83 -4.83 13.67
N GLY A 271 11.62 -4.07 12.59
CA GLY A 271 11.72 -4.60 11.23
C GLY A 271 13.12 -5.04 10.84
N GLU A 272 14.16 -4.48 11.46
CA GLU A 272 15.56 -4.85 11.15
C GLU A 272 15.88 -6.27 11.62
N SER A 273 15.25 -6.75 12.68
CA SER A 273 15.42 -8.12 13.16
C SER A 273 14.97 -9.17 12.14
N PHE A 274 14.07 -8.80 11.23
CA PHE A 274 13.55 -9.66 10.16
C PHE A 274 14.38 -9.56 8.86
N CYS A 275 15.35 -8.66 8.77
CA CYS A 275 16.15 -8.40 7.58
C CYS A 275 17.48 -9.16 7.64
N GLY A 276 17.52 -10.46 7.38
CA GLY A 276 18.80 -11.15 7.51
C GLY A 276 19.03 -12.35 6.60
N LEU A 277 18.03 -13.17 6.40
CA LEU A 277 18.13 -14.44 5.65
C LEU A 277 16.86 -14.67 4.83
N SER A 278 16.96 -15.50 3.82
CA SER A 278 15.85 -15.77 2.87
C SER A 278 14.58 -16.37 3.51
N GLN A 279 14.63 -16.82 4.75
CA GLN A 279 13.47 -17.34 5.49
C GLN A 279 12.75 -16.27 6.32
N ASP A 280 13.42 -15.15 6.61
CA ASP A 280 12.89 -14.13 7.53
C ASP A 280 11.68 -13.37 6.97
N TRP A 281 11.47 -13.38 5.65
CA TRP A 281 10.29 -12.76 5.05
C TRP A 281 8.98 -13.45 5.46
N ARG A 282 8.98 -14.78 5.64
CA ARG A 282 7.79 -15.52 6.11
C ARG A 282 7.50 -15.21 7.56
N GLU A 283 8.54 -15.05 8.36
CA GLU A 283 8.42 -14.65 9.77
C GLU A 283 7.84 -13.24 9.88
N LEU A 284 8.33 -12.31 9.05
CA LEU A 284 7.78 -10.97 8.98
C LEU A 284 6.30 -10.97 8.56
N GLU A 285 5.95 -11.73 7.51
CA GLU A 285 4.55 -11.83 7.06
C GLU A 285 3.66 -12.38 8.19
N GLY A 286 4.09 -13.46 8.84
CA GLY A 286 3.35 -14.03 9.98
C GLY A 286 3.21 -13.06 11.15
N ALA A 287 4.26 -12.28 11.45
CA ALA A 287 4.21 -11.25 12.49
C ALA A 287 3.24 -10.12 12.14
N LEU A 288 3.24 -9.68 10.87
CA LEU A 288 2.34 -8.62 10.40
C LEU A 288 0.88 -9.07 10.33
N GLU A 289 0.60 -10.34 10.01
CA GLU A 289 -0.75 -10.93 10.07
C GLU A 289 -1.30 -10.90 11.49
N VAL A 290 -0.51 -11.35 12.48
CA VAL A 290 -0.91 -11.33 13.89
C VAL A 290 -1.08 -9.89 14.38
N LEU A 291 -0.11 -9.02 14.08
CA LEU A 291 -0.16 -7.61 14.47
C LEU A 291 -1.38 -6.89 13.89
N ALA A 292 -1.66 -7.07 12.60
CA ALA A 292 -2.83 -6.48 11.95
C ALA A 292 -4.14 -6.97 12.59
N SER A 293 -4.22 -8.26 12.91
CA SER A 293 -5.40 -8.85 13.56
C SER A 293 -5.58 -8.35 14.98
N VAL A 294 -4.49 -8.20 15.74
CA VAL A 294 -4.51 -7.61 17.10
C VAL A 294 -4.97 -6.16 17.03
N LEU A 295 -4.37 -5.34 16.15
CA LEU A 295 -4.71 -3.92 16.02
C LEU A 295 -6.16 -3.71 15.57
N SER A 296 -6.63 -4.52 14.59
CA SER A 296 -8.01 -4.47 14.13
C SER A 296 -8.99 -4.88 15.25
N GLY A 297 -8.67 -5.93 15.98
CA GLY A 297 -9.50 -6.40 17.10
C GLY A 297 -9.55 -5.39 18.26
N LEU A 298 -8.43 -4.78 18.61
CA LEU A 298 -8.36 -3.75 19.66
C LEU A 298 -9.08 -2.47 19.24
N SER A 299 -8.91 -2.04 18.00
CA SER A 299 -9.63 -0.89 17.44
C SER A 299 -11.14 -1.14 17.40
N GLY A 300 -11.57 -2.34 16.95
CA GLY A 300 -12.98 -2.75 17.00
C GLY A 300 -13.56 -2.80 18.41
N ALA A 301 -12.68 -3.01 19.37
CA ALA A 301 -13.00 -3.01 20.76
C ALA A 301 -12.89 -1.60 21.42
N GLY A 302 -12.58 -0.51 20.69
CA GLY A 302 -12.50 0.86 21.19
C GLY A 302 -11.24 1.17 22.00
N VAL A 303 -10.17 0.37 21.87
CA VAL A 303 -8.89 0.61 22.54
C VAL A 303 -8.01 1.44 21.64
N ASP A 304 -7.51 2.56 22.15
CA ASP A 304 -6.55 3.38 21.42
C ASP A 304 -5.22 2.65 21.27
N CYS A 305 -4.78 2.52 20.03
CA CYS A 305 -3.53 1.86 19.69
C CYS A 305 -2.60 2.82 18.92
N SER A 306 -1.32 2.75 19.20
CA SER A 306 -0.29 3.40 18.40
C SER A 306 0.70 2.37 17.89
N LEU A 307 1.11 2.53 16.62
CA LEU A 307 2.05 1.66 15.94
C LEU A 307 3.25 2.49 15.49
N SER A 308 4.42 2.15 15.98
CA SER A 308 5.68 2.72 15.51
C SER A 308 6.34 1.77 14.52
N LEU A 309 6.50 2.25 13.29
CA LEU A 309 7.13 1.54 12.19
C LEU A 309 8.52 2.12 11.93
N PRO A 310 9.54 1.26 11.75
CA PRO A 310 10.85 1.71 11.34
C PRO A 310 10.85 2.10 9.86
N HIS A 311 11.99 2.53 9.35
CA HIS A 311 12.16 2.88 7.94
C HIS A 311 11.73 1.73 7.03
N SER A 312 10.88 2.02 6.06
CA SER A 312 10.38 1.10 5.04
C SER A 312 10.85 1.54 3.67
N ARG A 313 10.75 0.67 2.68
CA ARG A 313 11.02 0.99 1.28
C ARG A 313 10.10 2.09 0.73
N LEU A 314 8.88 2.20 1.25
CA LEU A 314 7.86 3.13 0.75
C LEU A 314 7.71 4.40 1.61
N PHE A 315 8.10 4.36 2.87
CA PHE A 315 7.94 5.49 3.80
C PHE A 315 9.04 5.51 4.86
N GLY A 316 9.32 6.70 5.38
CA GLY A 316 10.25 6.90 6.49
C GLY A 316 9.74 6.33 7.81
N PRO A 317 10.56 6.38 8.89
CA PRO A 317 10.11 5.97 10.21
C PRO A 317 8.96 6.85 10.68
N MET A 318 7.90 6.24 11.21
CA MET A 318 6.70 6.95 11.62
C MET A 318 6.00 6.26 12.79
N THR A 319 5.20 7.04 13.51
CA THR A 319 4.26 6.52 14.50
C THR A 319 2.85 6.90 14.06
N VAL A 320 1.98 5.92 13.98
CA VAL A 320 0.57 6.06 13.57
C VAL A 320 -0.30 5.66 14.75
N SER A 321 -1.32 6.43 15.06
CA SER A 321 -2.31 6.11 16.09
C SER A 321 -3.66 5.80 15.48
N SER A 322 -4.47 5.00 16.16
CA SER A 322 -5.81 4.61 15.67
C SER A 322 -6.78 5.79 15.55
N GLY A 323 -6.55 6.91 16.22
CA GLY A 323 -7.35 8.13 16.11
C GLY A 323 -8.87 7.93 16.03
N GLU A 324 -9.61 9.01 15.68
CA GLU A 324 -11.07 8.94 15.49
C GLU A 324 -11.50 8.13 14.24
N GLY A 325 -10.59 7.85 13.31
CA GLY A 325 -10.84 7.12 12.06
C GLY A 325 -10.80 5.60 12.17
N GLY A 326 -10.55 5.05 13.36
CA GLY A 326 -10.43 3.61 13.56
C GLY A 326 -9.07 3.04 13.09
N GLY A 327 -8.94 1.70 13.13
CA GLY A 327 -7.68 0.99 12.83
C GLY A 327 -7.27 0.93 11.35
N ASP A 328 -8.04 1.52 10.44
CA ASP A 328 -7.83 1.42 8.99
C ASP A 328 -6.50 2.02 8.54
N ASP A 329 -6.07 3.13 9.15
CA ASP A 329 -4.80 3.76 8.80
C ASP A 329 -3.62 2.89 9.26
N LEU A 330 -3.75 2.23 10.42
CA LEU A 330 -2.75 1.29 10.91
C LEU A 330 -2.58 0.11 9.93
N LEU A 331 -3.69 -0.44 9.46
CA LEU A 331 -3.68 -1.54 8.48
C LEU A 331 -3.10 -1.09 7.14
N PHE A 332 -3.38 0.14 6.70
CA PHE A 332 -2.82 0.69 5.46
C PHE A 332 -1.29 0.77 5.50
N TYR A 333 -0.72 1.27 6.59
CA TYR A 333 0.73 1.33 6.73
C TYR A 333 1.36 -0.06 6.90
N LEU A 334 0.69 -0.99 7.57
CA LEU A 334 1.14 -2.39 7.63
C LEU A 334 1.12 -3.06 6.27
N ALA A 335 0.11 -2.77 5.42
CA ALA A 335 0.06 -3.27 4.05
C ALA A 335 1.28 -2.82 3.24
N GLY A 336 1.69 -1.56 3.39
CA GLY A 336 2.83 -0.98 2.69
C GLY A 336 4.20 -1.27 3.30
N TYR A 337 4.25 -1.86 4.49
CA TYR A 337 5.53 -2.08 5.16
C TYR A 337 6.39 -3.12 4.43
N ARG A 338 7.60 -2.71 4.04
CA ARG A 338 8.61 -3.55 3.38
C ARG A 338 9.96 -3.32 4.03
N CYS A 339 10.61 -4.38 4.41
CA CYS A 339 11.96 -4.32 4.98
C CYS A 339 12.96 -3.79 3.96
N LEU A 340 13.83 -2.91 4.39
CA LEU A 340 14.98 -2.50 3.59
C LEU A 340 15.99 -3.62 3.63
N ALA A 341 16.09 -4.40 2.57
CA ALA A 341 17.23 -5.28 2.36
C ALA A 341 18.48 -4.39 2.17
N GLN A 342 19.19 -4.08 3.24
CA GLN A 342 20.48 -3.42 3.13
C GLN A 342 21.46 -4.39 2.46
N ARG A 343 21.79 -4.14 1.20
CA ARG A 343 23.08 -4.54 0.65
C ARG A 343 24.13 -3.69 1.36
N VAL A 344 24.51 -4.10 2.57
CA VAL A 344 25.71 -3.57 3.20
C VAL A 344 26.90 -4.13 2.39
N PRO A 345 27.76 -3.27 1.82
CA PRO A 345 28.99 -3.74 1.20
C PRO A 345 29.75 -4.62 2.21
N GLU A 346 30.26 -5.75 1.77
CA GLU A 346 30.94 -6.74 2.64
C GLU A 346 32.11 -6.16 3.41
N GLU A 347 32.69 -5.04 2.95
CA GLU A 347 33.83 -4.34 3.60
C GLU A 347 33.45 -3.58 4.88
N SER A 348 32.15 -3.39 5.19
CA SER A 348 31.70 -2.68 6.40
C SER A 348 31.17 -3.60 7.49
N ARG A 349 31.39 -4.91 7.40
CA ARG A 349 31.02 -5.84 8.46
C ARG A 349 32.02 -5.72 9.63
N SER A 350 31.79 -4.71 10.46
CA SER A 350 32.29 -4.72 11.82
C SER A 350 31.66 -5.91 12.59
N PRO A 351 32.41 -6.63 13.42
CA PRO A 351 31.87 -7.73 14.25
C PRO A 351 30.84 -7.29 15.30
N GLN A 352 30.66 -6.01 15.46
CA GLN A 352 29.51 -5.40 16.14
C GLN A 352 28.46 -5.19 15.06
N GLY A 353 27.33 -5.91 15.13
CA GLY A 353 26.24 -5.86 14.16
C GLY A 353 25.88 -4.45 13.70
N PRO A 354 25.11 -4.30 12.59
CA PRO A 354 24.82 -3.00 12.01
C PRO A 354 24.39 -2.05 13.10
N ALA A 355 25.08 -0.91 13.20
CA ALA A 355 24.78 0.10 14.18
C ALA A 355 23.33 0.53 13.96
N PHE A 356 22.46 0.00 14.77
CA PHE A 356 21.08 0.44 14.87
C PHE A 356 21.14 1.96 15.04
N LEU A 357 20.49 2.72 14.16
CA LEU A 357 20.38 4.15 14.32
C LEU A 357 19.36 4.43 15.44
N PRO A 358 19.79 4.45 16.71
CA PRO A 358 18.87 4.51 17.85
C PRO A 358 18.17 5.87 17.96
N SER A 359 18.63 6.87 17.16
CA SER A 359 18.22 8.26 17.37
C SER A 359 16.79 8.59 16.94
N ARG A 360 16.15 7.81 16.05
CA ARG A 360 14.80 8.12 15.57
C ARG A 360 13.69 7.35 16.28
N PHE A 361 13.89 6.08 16.57
CA PHE A 361 12.99 5.34 17.49
C PHE A 361 12.94 5.97 18.88
N ALA A 362 14.06 6.56 19.27
CA ALA A 362 14.22 7.13 20.60
C ALA A 362 13.58 8.52 20.79
N ALA A 363 13.39 9.29 19.73
CA ALA A 363 12.74 10.59 19.81
C ALA A 363 11.21 10.46 20.00
N ASP A 364 10.60 9.47 19.30
CA ASP A 364 9.17 9.21 19.41
C ASP A 364 8.79 8.29 20.59
N ALA A 365 9.77 7.59 21.16
CA ALA A 365 9.62 6.83 22.41
C ALA A 365 9.69 7.71 23.67
N ALA A 366 9.29 8.99 23.58
CA ALA A 366 9.10 9.81 24.78
C ALA A 366 8.27 9.06 25.82
N PRO A 367 8.56 9.21 27.11
CA PRO A 367 7.90 8.46 28.18
C PRO A 367 6.42 8.83 28.28
N GLN A 368 5.64 8.35 27.34
CA GLN A 368 4.20 8.33 27.48
C GLN A 368 3.89 7.09 28.32
N SER A 369 3.33 7.29 29.49
CA SER A 369 2.89 6.24 30.39
C SER A 369 1.99 5.25 29.64
N GLY A 370 2.38 3.98 29.58
CA GLY A 370 1.59 2.91 28.95
C GLY A 370 2.45 1.69 28.61
N THR A 371 1.79 0.54 28.47
CA THR A 371 2.47 -0.70 28.10
C THR A 371 2.90 -0.68 26.66
N ALA A 372 4.16 -1.04 26.41
CA ALA A 372 4.74 -1.16 25.10
C ALA A 372 4.91 -2.63 24.68
N TYR A 373 4.55 -2.95 23.45
CA TYR A 373 4.71 -4.27 22.85
C TYR A 373 5.72 -4.17 21.71
N LEU A 374 6.86 -4.80 21.88
CA LEU A 374 7.91 -4.86 20.85
C LEU A 374 7.75 -6.14 20.05
N ILE A 375 7.58 -6.03 18.74
CA ILE A 375 7.51 -7.15 17.82
C ILE A 375 8.88 -7.32 17.16
N THR A 376 9.53 -8.47 17.39
CA THR A 376 10.86 -8.79 16.87
C THR A 376 10.90 -10.23 16.33
N CYS A 377 11.85 -10.51 15.43
CA CYS A 377 12.05 -11.87 14.92
C CYS A 377 12.59 -12.80 16.00
N SER A 378 13.65 -12.36 16.67
CA SER A 378 14.31 -13.14 17.73
C SER A 378 14.83 -12.20 18.82
N GLY A 379 14.60 -12.58 20.06
CA GLY A 379 15.02 -11.80 21.22
C GLY A 379 16.51 -11.66 21.42
N SER A 380 17.32 -12.44 20.72
CA SER A 380 18.78 -12.34 20.80
C SER A 380 19.35 -11.04 20.22
N ARG A 381 18.54 -10.28 19.47
CA ARG A 381 18.94 -9.04 18.78
C ARG A 381 18.22 -7.81 19.32
N LEU A 382 17.73 -7.83 20.54
CA LEU A 382 17.03 -6.68 21.12
C LEU A 382 17.94 -5.45 21.13
N PRO A 383 17.41 -4.28 20.64
CA PRO A 383 18.16 -3.03 20.67
C PRO A 383 18.40 -2.60 22.12
N ALA A 384 19.63 -2.62 22.57
CA ALA A 384 20.00 -2.27 23.95
C ALA A 384 19.47 -0.88 24.35
N ALA A 385 19.54 0.09 23.44
CA ALA A 385 19.05 1.44 23.66
C ALA A 385 17.53 1.51 23.92
N LEU A 386 16.74 0.56 23.43
CA LEU A 386 15.30 0.50 23.65
C LEU A 386 14.99 -0.14 24.99
N VAL A 387 15.75 -1.15 25.38
CA VAL A 387 15.65 -1.83 26.68
C VAL A 387 16.04 -0.91 27.84
N GLU A 388 17.05 -0.05 27.64
CA GLU A 388 17.50 0.91 28.65
C GLU A 388 16.50 2.06 28.92
N ARG A 389 15.64 2.36 27.95
CA ARG A 389 14.71 3.50 28.03
C ARG A 389 13.30 3.14 28.48
N LEU A 390 12.90 1.90 28.36
CA LEU A 390 11.60 1.41 28.79
C LEU A 390 11.73 0.68 30.11
N ASP A 391 10.81 0.99 31.03
CA ASP A 391 10.73 0.24 32.28
C ASP A 391 10.50 -1.25 31.98
N PRO A 392 11.32 -2.17 32.50
CA PRO A 392 11.21 -3.59 32.19
C PRO A 392 9.81 -4.17 32.50
N GLY A 393 9.12 -3.63 33.49
CA GLY A 393 7.77 -4.06 33.86
C GLY A 393 6.67 -3.67 32.85
N GLN A 394 6.93 -2.70 31.97
CA GLN A 394 5.99 -2.17 31.00
C GLN A 394 6.28 -2.65 29.57
N LEU A 395 7.39 -3.36 29.37
CA LEU A 395 7.77 -3.87 28.06
C LEU A 395 7.41 -5.35 27.91
N TRP A 396 6.63 -5.64 26.88
CA TRP A 396 6.38 -6.99 26.41
C TRP A 396 7.11 -7.20 25.08
N VAL A 397 7.82 -8.32 24.97
CA VAL A 397 8.52 -8.69 23.76
C VAL A 397 7.77 -9.85 23.10
N LEU A 398 7.26 -9.60 21.90
CA LEU A 398 6.55 -10.56 21.07
C LEU A 398 7.50 -11.08 20.00
N CYS A 399 7.92 -12.34 20.12
CA CYS A 399 8.90 -12.96 19.23
C CYS A 399 8.22 -13.81 18.17
N ALA A 400 8.69 -13.71 16.92
CA ALA A 400 8.22 -14.57 15.82
C ALA A 400 8.81 -15.98 15.91
N GLN A 401 10.02 -16.09 16.42
CA GLN A 401 10.67 -17.36 16.72
C GLN A 401 10.69 -17.62 18.22
N ASP A 402 10.69 -18.89 18.62
CA ASP A 402 10.79 -19.24 20.02
C ASP A 402 12.10 -18.72 20.63
N TRP A 403 11.97 -18.02 21.73
CA TRP A 403 13.11 -17.44 22.43
C TRP A 403 12.95 -17.59 23.93
N GLU A 404 13.96 -18.22 24.53
CA GLU A 404 14.06 -18.26 25.98
C GLU A 404 14.64 -16.94 26.51
N VAL A 405 13.82 -16.20 27.26
CA VAL A 405 14.24 -14.95 27.88
C VAL A 405 15.32 -15.22 28.93
N PRO A 406 16.48 -14.54 28.86
CA PRO A 406 17.42 -14.61 29.96
C PRO A 406 16.77 -14.10 31.24
N ALA A 407 16.84 -14.87 32.33
CA ALA A 407 16.19 -14.56 33.61
C ALA A 407 16.59 -13.18 34.21
N ARG A 408 17.67 -12.57 33.72
CA ARG A 408 18.17 -11.25 34.14
C ARG A 408 17.53 -10.06 33.39
N ALA A 409 16.76 -10.28 32.36
CA ALA A 409 16.31 -9.20 31.49
C ALA A 409 15.10 -8.40 32.04
N GLY A 410 14.34 -8.97 33.00
CA GLY A 410 13.26 -8.27 33.69
C GLY A 410 12.00 -7.98 32.88
N PHE A 411 11.98 -8.23 31.55
CA PHE A 411 10.82 -8.03 30.68
C PHE A 411 10.11 -9.35 30.39
N ARG A 412 8.85 -9.22 29.96
CA ARG A 412 8.00 -10.37 29.63
C ARG A 412 8.11 -10.68 28.17
N SER A 413 8.28 -11.95 27.81
CA SER A 413 8.27 -12.41 26.41
C SER A 413 7.15 -13.37 26.14
N LEU A 414 6.68 -13.36 24.90
CA LEU A 414 5.66 -14.27 24.40
C LEU A 414 5.94 -14.59 22.93
N SER A 415 5.67 -15.83 22.53
CA SER A 415 5.69 -16.18 21.11
C SER A 415 4.46 -15.62 20.41
N LEU A 416 4.65 -15.04 19.22
CA LEU A 416 3.54 -14.56 18.38
C LEU A 416 2.59 -15.70 17.99
N ASP A 417 3.11 -16.91 17.83
CA ASP A 417 2.28 -18.07 17.51
C ASP A 417 1.34 -18.46 18.67
N SER A 418 1.72 -18.17 19.92
CA SER A 418 0.85 -18.41 21.08
C SER A 418 -0.37 -17.49 21.14
N LEU A 419 -0.36 -16.37 20.40
CA LEU A 419 -1.51 -15.48 20.28
C LEU A 419 -2.52 -15.96 19.25
N ARG A 420 -2.16 -16.87 18.35
CA ARG A 420 -3.08 -17.45 17.37
C ARG A 420 -4.03 -18.45 18.04
N LYS A 421 -5.34 -18.26 17.86
CA LYS A 421 -6.32 -19.26 18.27
C LYS A 421 -6.28 -20.43 17.28
N GLY A 422 -5.81 -21.59 17.72
CA GLY A 422 -5.81 -22.79 16.88
C GLY A 422 -4.43 -23.36 16.52
N GLY A 423 -3.36 -22.89 17.13
CA GLY A 423 -2.01 -23.49 17.14
C GLY A 423 -1.50 -24.02 15.79
N SER A 424 -0.43 -23.49 15.35
CA SER A 424 0.38 -23.78 14.16
C SER A 424 0.02 -23.03 12.87
N ARG A 425 1.08 -22.53 12.26
CA ARG A 425 1.07 -21.96 10.89
C ARG A 425 0.58 -23.02 9.90
N PRO A 426 -0.23 -22.61 8.89
CA PRO A 426 -0.55 -23.46 7.76
C PRO A 426 0.69 -23.82 6.92
#